data_d5d36b4bfb937041290900f27c9df7ee
#
_entry.id   d5d36b4bfb937041290900f27c9df7ee
#
_cell.length_a   1.000
_cell.length_b   1.000
_cell.length_c   1.000
_cell.angle_alpha   90.00
_cell.angle_beta   90.00
_cell.angle_gamma   90.00
#
_symmetry.space_group_name_H-M   'P 1'
#
loop_
_entity.id
_entity.type
_entity.pdbx_description
1 polymer ?
#
loop_
_entity_poly.entity_id
_entity_poly.type
_entity_poly.pdbx_seq_one_letter_code
_entity_poly.pdbx_strand_id
1 'polypeptide(L)'
;MKIDQTADAVIIGGGILGASVAHFLSKKGIGKVILLEKKGLASESTVNSAANIRTAYSNQLTIRLALRSLEMFENDEEELGGKTNFRRTGMMALLGEKHLRSGLMVLEQEQTLNTGTRQITIEEYKELAPKFNFDGLITATYQSRAGYADPVLTTKSLANSAVKKWGLKLYEGVSAVGV
;
A
#
# COMPACT_ATOMS: atom_id res chain seq x y z
N MET A 1 30.77 -10.16 -5.69
CA MET A 1 30.19 -9.51 -4.49
C MET A 1 30.24 -10.53 -3.34
N LYS A 2 30.77 -10.17 -2.18
CA LYS A 2 30.81 -11.06 -1.01
C LYS A 2 29.51 -10.88 -0.23
N ILE A 3 28.71 -11.94 -0.13
CA ILE A 3 27.45 -11.95 0.65
C ILE A 3 27.78 -12.29 2.10
N ASP A 4 27.13 -11.63 3.04
CA ASP A 4 27.24 -11.97 4.47
C ASP A 4 26.77 -13.41 4.71
N GLN A 5 27.53 -14.18 5.46
CA GLN A 5 27.26 -15.62 5.69
C GLN A 5 26.31 -15.87 6.87
N THR A 6 26.01 -14.85 7.67
CA THR A 6 25.12 -14.97 8.83
C THR A 6 24.20 -13.75 8.90
N ALA A 7 22.98 -13.96 9.32
CA ALA A 7 21.99 -12.91 9.60
C ALA A 7 21.02 -13.37 10.69
N ASP A 8 20.38 -12.40 11.36
CA ASP A 8 19.27 -12.64 12.29
C ASP A 8 17.95 -12.80 11.54
N ALA A 9 17.83 -12.15 10.36
CA ALA A 9 16.71 -12.35 9.44
C ALA A 9 17.16 -12.23 7.98
N VAL A 10 16.65 -13.15 7.14
CA VAL A 10 16.82 -13.10 5.69
C VAL A 10 15.45 -12.99 5.05
N ILE A 11 15.26 -11.96 4.23
CA ILE A 11 14.06 -11.74 3.45
C ILE A 11 14.36 -12.09 1.99
N ILE A 12 13.52 -12.91 1.36
CA ILE A 12 13.65 -13.31 -0.04
C ILE A 12 12.58 -12.60 -0.86
N GLY A 13 13.01 -11.79 -1.82
CA GLY A 13 12.19 -11.02 -2.73
C GLY A 13 12.14 -9.53 -2.39
N GLY A 14 12.56 -8.68 -3.33
CA GLY A 14 12.63 -7.22 -3.25
C GLY A 14 11.40 -6.49 -3.79
N GLY A 15 10.21 -7.12 -3.76
CA GLY A 15 8.94 -6.45 -3.99
C GLY A 15 8.51 -5.62 -2.79
N ILE A 16 7.34 -4.95 -2.88
CA ILE A 16 6.83 -4.08 -1.81
C ILE A 16 6.70 -4.80 -0.46
N LEU A 17 6.29 -6.06 -0.45
CA LEU A 17 6.18 -6.84 0.79
C LEU A 17 7.54 -7.08 1.44
N GLY A 18 8.52 -7.60 0.68
CA GLY A 18 9.86 -7.85 1.21
C GLY A 18 10.58 -6.58 1.64
N ALA A 19 10.49 -5.51 0.85
CA ALA A 19 11.05 -4.21 1.22
C ALA A 19 10.42 -3.63 2.49
N SER A 20 9.10 -3.77 2.66
CA SER A 20 8.40 -3.34 3.88
C SER A 20 8.85 -4.14 5.09
N VAL A 21 8.89 -5.48 5.00
CA VAL A 21 9.36 -6.34 6.09
C VAL A 21 10.80 -5.99 6.46
N ALA A 22 11.70 -5.88 5.48
CA ALA A 22 13.10 -5.54 5.70
C ALA A 22 13.25 -4.16 6.37
N HIS A 23 12.48 -3.16 5.91
CA HIS A 23 12.47 -1.82 6.47
C HIS A 23 12.08 -1.83 7.96
N PHE A 24 10.94 -2.43 8.30
CA PHE A 24 10.44 -2.40 9.67
C PHE A 24 11.21 -3.29 10.62
N LEU A 25 11.75 -4.43 10.17
CA LEU A 25 12.63 -5.25 10.99
C LEU A 25 13.93 -4.50 11.31
N SER A 26 14.56 -3.87 10.31
CA SER A 26 15.75 -3.05 10.52
C SER A 26 15.47 -1.85 11.43
N LYS A 27 14.35 -1.14 11.23
CA LYS A 27 13.90 -0.02 12.08
C LYS A 27 13.70 -0.44 13.53
N LYS A 28 13.24 -1.67 13.77
CA LYS A 28 13.06 -2.24 15.12
C LYS A 28 14.35 -2.75 15.77
N GLY A 29 15.46 -2.78 15.03
CA GLY A 29 16.76 -3.18 15.58
C GLY A 29 16.86 -4.67 15.93
N ILE A 30 16.24 -5.56 15.14
CA ILE A 30 16.25 -7.01 15.43
C ILE A 30 17.59 -7.70 15.11
N GLY A 31 18.65 -6.94 14.87
CA GLY A 31 19.98 -7.44 14.50
C GLY A 31 20.30 -7.26 13.01
N LYS A 32 21.10 -8.14 12.44
CA LYS A 32 21.51 -8.08 11.03
C LYS A 32 20.37 -8.60 10.13
N VAL A 33 19.79 -7.71 9.33
CA VAL A 33 18.76 -8.04 8.34
C VAL A 33 19.36 -8.04 6.95
N ILE A 34 19.05 -9.10 6.18
CA ILE A 34 19.45 -9.24 4.77
C ILE A 34 18.19 -9.29 3.89
N LEU A 35 18.17 -8.53 2.80
CA LEU A 35 17.17 -8.62 1.73
C LEU A 35 17.85 -9.11 0.45
N LEU A 36 17.41 -10.25 -0.07
CA LEU A 36 17.88 -10.84 -1.32
C LEU A 36 16.84 -10.64 -2.42
N GLU A 37 17.26 -10.12 -3.55
CA GLU A 37 16.41 -9.94 -4.73
C GLU A 37 17.13 -10.47 -5.99
N LYS A 38 16.44 -11.36 -6.73
CA LYS A 38 17.04 -12.03 -7.92
C LYS A 38 17.30 -11.12 -9.11
N LYS A 39 16.54 -10.01 -9.24
CA LYS A 39 16.67 -9.01 -10.33
C LYS A 39 17.00 -7.64 -9.77
N GLY A 40 16.00 -6.80 -9.66
CA GLY A 40 16.05 -5.48 -9.05
C GLY A 40 14.80 -5.21 -8.23
N LEU A 41 14.87 -4.27 -7.32
CA LEU A 41 13.73 -3.89 -6.48
C LEU A 41 12.48 -3.57 -7.33
N ALA A 42 11.35 -4.13 -6.92
CA ALA A 42 10.03 -3.93 -7.53
C ALA A 42 9.88 -4.46 -8.99
N SER A 43 10.77 -5.32 -9.49
CA SER A 43 10.85 -5.70 -10.91
C SER A 43 9.77 -6.67 -11.41
N GLU A 44 8.96 -7.23 -10.52
CA GLU A 44 7.95 -8.26 -10.86
C GLU A 44 6.51 -7.72 -10.63
N SER A 45 5.72 -8.35 -9.76
CA SER A 45 4.32 -7.97 -9.51
C SER A 45 4.14 -6.53 -9.02
N THR A 46 5.12 -6.00 -8.27
CA THR A 46 5.04 -4.64 -7.72
C THR A 46 5.01 -3.57 -8.81
N VAL A 47 5.88 -3.66 -9.83
CA VAL A 47 5.92 -2.66 -10.93
C VAL A 47 4.63 -2.67 -11.76
N ASN A 48 3.94 -3.80 -11.81
CA ASN A 48 2.69 -3.96 -12.55
C ASN A 48 1.43 -3.61 -11.72
N SER A 49 1.61 -3.12 -10.50
CA SER A 49 0.50 -2.70 -9.63
C SER A 49 -0.01 -1.32 -10.01
N ALA A 50 -1.34 -1.13 -9.97
CA ALA A 50 -1.95 0.20 -10.03
C ALA A 50 -1.67 1.05 -8.77
N ALA A 51 -1.11 0.44 -7.72
CA ALA A 51 -0.77 1.05 -6.43
C ALA A 51 -1.87 1.94 -5.84
N ASN A 52 -3.12 1.48 -5.92
CA ASN A 52 -4.25 2.15 -5.29
C ASN A 52 -4.14 2.05 -3.76
N ILE A 53 -4.12 3.18 -3.10
CA ILE A 53 -4.07 3.31 -1.65
C ILE A 53 -5.48 3.65 -1.16
N ARG A 54 -6.11 2.72 -0.44
CA ARG A 54 -7.51 2.81 -0.01
C ARG A 54 -7.77 1.96 1.24
N THR A 55 -8.90 2.17 1.90
CA THR A 55 -9.32 1.40 3.09
C THR A 55 -10.56 0.52 2.87
N ALA A 56 -11.22 0.60 1.71
CA ALA A 56 -12.43 -0.16 1.39
C ALA A 56 -12.15 -1.68 1.27
N TYR A 57 -12.24 -2.39 2.39
CA TYR A 57 -12.08 -3.84 2.49
C TYR A 57 -13.25 -4.46 3.27
N SER A 58 -13.45 -5.78 3.12
CA SER A 58 -14.62 -6.49 3.65
C SER A 58 -14.54 -6.88 5.13
N ASN A 59 -13.40 -6.66 5.79
CA ASN A 59 -13.23 -6.99 7.21
C ASN A 59 -12.42 -5.93 7.96
N GLN A 60 -12.73 -5.75 9.23
CA GLN A 60 -12.15 -4.70 10.07
C GLN A 60 -10.63 -4.82 10.24
N LEU A 61 -10.07 -6.02 10.31
CA LEU A 61 -8.62 -6.19 10.45
C LEU A 61 -7.89 -5.61 9.24
N THR A 62 -8.35 -5.95 8.04
CA THR A 62 -7.75 -5.42 6.80
C THR A 62 -7.97 -3.91 6.67
N ILE A 63 -9.14 -3.39 7.09
CA ILE A 63 -9.39 -1.94 7.11
C ILE A 63 -8.40 -1.24 8.06
N ARG A 64 -8.14 -1.76 9.26
CA ARG A 64 -7.15 -1.19 10.21
C ARG A 64 -5.75 -1.19 9.63
N LEU A 65 -5.32 -2.29 9.00
CA LEU A 65 -4.01 -2.39 8.35
C LEU A 65 -3.89 -1.39 7.18
N ALA A 66 -4.94 -1.28 6.37
CA ALA A 66 -4.99 -0.34 5.26
C ALA A 66 -5.02 1.13 5.72
N LEU A 67 -5.76 1.43 6.80
CA LEU A 67 -5.78 2.77 7.40
C LEU A 67 -4.39 3.16 7.91
N ARG A 68 -3.71 2.26 8.65
CA ARG A 68 -2.33 2.52 9.08
C ARG A 68 -1.38 2.71 7.89
N SER A 69 -1.54 1.93 6.83
CA SER A 69 -0.75 2.11 5.60
C SER A 69 -1.03 3.46 4.94
N LEU A 70 -2.29 3.87 4.85
CA LEU A 70 -2.68 5.19 4.30
C LEU A 70 -2.04 6.35 5.08
N GLU A 71 -2.03 6.28 6.41
CA GLU A 71 -1.35 7.26 7.28
C GLU A 71 0.15 7.33 7.00
N MET A 72 0.79 6.19 6.73
CA MET A 72 2.21 6.15 6.34
C MET A 72 2.45 6.81 4.98
N PHE A 73 1.55 6.63 4.01
CA PHE A 73 1.64 7.30 2.70
C PHE A 73 1.41 8.82 2.81
N GLU A 74 0.56 9.26 3.73
CA GLU A 74 0.34 10.69 3.99
C GLU A 74 1.57 11.37 4.63
N ASN A 75 2.44 10.58 5.28
CA ASN A 75 3.68 11.01 5.94
C ASN A 75 4.89 10.22 5.40
N ASP A 76 4.99 10.08 4.09
CA ASP A 76 5.87 9.12 3.44
C ASP A 76 7.37 9.35 3.72
N GLU A 77 7.85 10.57 3.78
CA GLU A 77 9.26 10.86 4.07
C GLU A 77 9.68 10.41 5.47
N GLU A 78 8.82 10.59 6.47
CA GLU A 78 9.09 10.20 7.85
C GLU A 78 8.88 8.69 8.06
N GLU A 79 7.74 8.17 7.61
CA GLU A 79 7.29 6.81 7.91
C GLU A 79 7.90 5.76 6.96
N LEU A 80 8.00 6.08 5.67
CA LEU A 80 8.48 5.17 4.63
C LEU A 80 9.93 5.50 4.19
N GLY A 81 10.48 6.58 4.73
CA GLY A 81 11.88 6.96 4.56
C GLY A 81 12.22 7.65 3.26
N GLY A 82 11.21 8.10 2.50
CA GLY A 82 11.35 8.88 1.27
C GLY A 82 10.05 9.01 0.52
N LYS A 83 10.05 9.87 -0.48
CA LYS A 83 8.88 10.15 -1.31
C LYS A 83 8.33 8.90 -1.98
N THR A 84 7.02 8.80 -2.04
CA THR A 84 6.28 7.73 -2.73
C THR A 84 5.50 8.23 -3.93
N ASN A 85 5.51 9.55 -4.16
CA ASN A 85 4.62 10.24 -5.09
C ASN A 85 3.14 9.96 -4.81
N PHE A 86 2.78 9.76 -3.56
CA PHE A 86 1.38 9.60 -3.18
C PHE A 86 0.56 10.82 -3.59
N ARG A 87 -0.52 10.55 -4.32
CA ARG A 87 -1.47 11.58 -4.77
C ARG A 87 -2.84 11.23 -4.25
N ARG A 88 -3.34 12.09 -3.40
CA ARG A 88 -4.69 12.03 -2.81
C ARG A 88 -5.71 12.49 -3.85
N THR A 89 -6.29 11.55 -4.58
CA THR A 89 -7.28 11.82 -5.63
C THR A 89 -8.70 11.49 -5.21
N GLY A 90 -8.85 10.87 -4.05
CA GLY A 90 -10.10 10.23 -3.65
C GLY A 90 -10.34 8.92 -4.41
N MET A 91 -11.28 8.14 -3.91
CA MET A 91 -11.77 6.93 -4.56
C MET A 91 -13.27 6.80 -4.32
N MET A 92 -13.98 6.39 -5.35
CA MET A 92 -15.41 6.09 -5.27
C MET A 92 -15.65 4.60 -5.52
N ALA A 93 -16.54 3.99 -4.72
CA ALA A 93 -17.11 2.69 -5.02
C ALA A 93 -18.57 2.88 -5.44
N LEU A 94 -18.88 2.44 -6.66
CA LEU A 94 -20.17 2.64 -7.31
C LEU A 94 -21.10 1.47 -6.98
N LEU A 95 -22.28 1.76 -6.44
CA LEU A 95 -23.21 0.77 -5.93
C LEU A 95 -24.50 0.77 -6.76
N GLY A 96 -24.61 -0.20 -7.65
CA GLY A 96 -25.87 -0.60 -8.28
C GLY A 96 -26.58 -1.66 -7.42
N GLU A 97 -27.76 -2.09 -7.83
CA GLU A 97 -28.63 -3.00 -7.08
C GLU A 97 -27.90 -4.26 -6.57
N LYS A 98 -27.14 -4.92 -7.43
CA LYS A 98 -26.39 -6.16 -7.11
C LYS A 98 -25.38 -6.00 -5.97
N HIS A 99 -24.76 -4.83 -5.85
CA HIS A 99 -23.66 -4.59 -4.90
C HIS A 99 -24.05 -3.63 -3.77
N LEU A 100 -25.27 -3.15 -3.73
CA LEU A 100 -25.75 -2.17 -2.76
C LEU A 100 -25.54 -2.65 -1.32
N ARG A 101 -26.10 -3.82 -1.00
CA ARG A 101 -26.02 -4.38 0.37
C ARG A 101 -24.58 -4.59 0.83
N SER A 102 -23.75 -5.23 0.01
CA SER A 102 -22.35 -5.51 0.36
C SER A 102 -21.53 -4.22 0.49
N GLY A 103 -21.75 -3.24 -0.38
CA GLY A 103 -21.07 -1.96 -0.33
C GLY A 103 -21.45 -1.15 0.92
N LEU A 104 -22.72 -1.14 1.31
CA LEU A 104 -23.15 -0.46 2.54
C LEU A 104 -22.62 -1.15 3.81
N MET A 105 -22.50 -2.49 3.82
CA MET A 105 -21.85 -3.21 4.92
C MET A 105 -20.35 -2.84 5.06
N VAL A 106 -19.65 -2.66 3.93
CA VAL A 106 -18.26 -2.18 3.96
C VAL A 106 -18.20 -0.76 4.49
N LEU A 107 -19.08 0.12 4.03
CA LEU A 107 -19.17 1.51 4.50
C LEU A 107 -19.38 1.59 6.02
N GLU A 108 -20.28 0.80 6.57
CA GLU A 108 -20.53 0.74 8.03
C GLU A 108 -19.26 0.38 8.82
N GLN A 109 -18.51 -0.62 8.34
CA GLN A 109 -17.23 -0.99 8.96
C GLN A 109 -16.19 0.13 8.85
N GLU A 110 -16.10 0.79 7.71
CA GLU A 110 -15.19 1.92 7.51
C GLU A 110 -15.54 3.10 8.41
N GLN A 111 -16.83 3.41 8.58
CA GLN A 111 -17.31 4.47 9.48
C GLN A 111 -17.01 4.15 10.94
N THR A 112 -17.21 2.91 11.37
CA THR A 112 -16.85 2.44 12.72
C THR A 112 -15.36 2.64 13.02
N LEU A 113 -14.51 2.57 12.00
CA LEU A 113 -13.06 2.75 12.12
C LEU A 113 -12.58 4.17 11.76
N ASN A 114 -13.50 5.12 11.56
CA ASN A 114 -13.21 6.51 11.26
C ASN A 114 -12.26 6.71 10.06
N THR A 115 -12.44 5.96 8.99
CA THR A 115 -11.60 6.06 7.79
C THR A 115 -11.84 7.35 6.99
N GLY A 116 -12.93 8.07 7.29
CA GLY A 116 -13.38 9.25 6.55
C GLY A 116 -14.18 8.92 5.29
N THR A 117 -14.53 7.63 5.09
CA THR A 117 -15.40 7.20 3.99
C THR A 117 -16.86 7.58 4.30
N ARG A 118 -17.56 8.10 3.30
CA ARG A 118 -18.97 8.49 3.41
C ARG A 118 -19.78 8.02 2.21
N GLN A 119 -21.07 7.91 2.38
CA GLN A 119 -22.00 7.75 1.28
C GLN A 119 -22.17 9.10 0.54
N ILE A 120 -22.35 9.06 -0.75
CA ILE A 120 -22.65 10.22 -1.60
C ILE A 120 -23.86 9.94 -2.48
N THR A 121 -24.60 11.00 -2.85
CA THR A 121 -25.70 10.90 -3.80
C THR A 121 -25.18 10.79 -5.23
N ILE A 122 -26.07 10.40 -6.14
CA ILE A 122 -25.74 10.38 -7.58
C ILE A 122 -25.48 11.78 -8.11
N GLU A 123 -26.18 12.79 -7.59
CA GLU A 123 -25.96 14.21 -7.94
C GLU A 123 -24.54 14.66 -7.57
N GLU A 124 -24.12 14.37 -6.34
CA GLU A 124 -22.75 14.68 -5.89
C GLU A 124 -21.71 13.89 -6.69
N TYR A 125 -22.01 12.62 -7.03
CA TYR A 125 -21.14 11.85 -7.90
C TYR A 125 -20.99 12.47 -9.29
N LYS A 126 -22.08 12.98 -9.89
CA LYS A 126 -22.04 13.67 -11.19
C LYS A 126 -21.15 14.91 -11.17
N GLU A 127 -21.15 15.65 -10.06
CA GLU A 127 -20.27 16.81 -9.87
C GLU A 127 -18.79 16.40 -9.80
N LEU A 128 -18.49 15.34 -9.07
CA LEU A 128 -17.12 14.84 -8.90
C LEU A 128 -16.56 14.12 -10.16
N ALA A 129 -17.41 13.49 -10.94
CA ALA A 129 -17.02 12.68 -12.08
C ALA A 129 -17.98 12.82 -13.29
N PRO A 130 -18.10 14.02 -13.88
CA PRO A 130 -19.15 14.33 -14.86
C PRO A 130 -19.08 13.55 -16.17
N LYS A 131 -17.97 12.87 -16.45
CA LYS A 131 -17.77 12.08 -17.69
C LYS A 131 -18.14 10.61 -17.55
N PHE A 132 -18.56 10.16 -16.36
CA PHE A 132 -18.90 8.76 -16.14
C PHE A 132 -20.37 8.47 -16.45
N ASN A 133 -20.68 7.19 -16.77
CA ASN A 133 -22.04 6.72 -16.88
C ASN A 133 -22.63 6.44 -15.49
N PHE A 134 -23.88 6.83 -15.30
CA PHE A 134 -24.61 6.73 -14.03
C PHE A 134 -25.74 5.72 -14.08
N ASP A 135 -25.98 5.08 -15.24
CA ASP A 135 -27.09 4.15 -15.45
C ASP A 135 -26.97 2.95 -14.49
N GLY A 136 -28.08 2.62 -13.84
CA GLY A 136 -28.16 1.49 -12.91
C GLY A 136 -27.45 1.70 -11.57
N LEU A 137 -26.92 2.90 -11.30
CA LEU A 137 -26.33 3.24 -10.00
C LEU A 137 -27.42 3.76 -9.05
N ILE A 138 -27.37 3.32 -7.80
CA ILE A 138 -28.27 3.75 -6.72
C ILE A 138 -27.60 4.79 -5.85
N THR A 139 -26.32 4.57 -5.52
CA THR A 139 -25.50 5.44 -4.67
C THR A 139 -24.01 5.14 -4.90
N ALA A 140 -23.15 5.90 -4.25
CA ALA A 140 -21.72 5.59 -4.19
C ALA A 140 -21.17 5.83 -2.79
N THR A 141 -20.02 5.24 -2.48
CA THR A 141 -19.21 5.64 -1.33
C THR A 141 -18.01 6.43 -1.80
N TYR A 142 -17.61 7.42 -1.03
CA TYR A 142 -16.46 8.28 -1.35
C TYR A 142 -15.47 8.32 -0.19
N GLN A 143 -14.23 7.96 -0.48
CA GLN A 143 -13.10 8.05 0.41
C GLN A 143 -12.15 9.13 -0.05
N SER A 144 -12.21 10.30 0.55
CA SER A 144 -11.43 11.49 0.16
C SER A 144 -9.92 11.34 0.40
N ARG A 145 -9.51 10.52 1.36
CA ARG A 145 -8.09 10.27 1.69
C ARG A 145 -7.42 9.26 0.76
N ALA A 146 -8.19 8.47 0.02
CA ALA A 146 -7.66 7.50 -0.94
C ALA A 146 -6.93 8.15 -2.11
N GLY A 147 -6.10 7.38 -2.79
CA GLY A 147 -5.35 7.85 -3.94
C GLY A 147 -4.50 6.76 -4.55
N TYR A 148 -3.40 7.15 -5.15
CA TYR A 148 -2.42 6.23 -5.71
C TYR A 148 -0.99 6.72 -5.44
N ALA A 149 -0.01 5.80 -5.49
CA ALA A 149 1.40 6.08 -5.31
C ALA A 149 2.22 5.48 -6.45
N ASP A 150 3.51 5.78 -6.52
CA ASP A 150 4.44 5.08 -7.39
C ASP A 150 4.94 3.81 -6.69
N PRO A 151 4.62 2.61 -7.20
CA PRO A 151 4.96 1.35 -6.51
C PRO A 151 6.46 1.09 -6.50
N VAL A 152 7.18 1.49 -7.55
CA VAL A 152 8.64 1.31 -7.65
C VAL A 152 9.35 2.27 -6.71
N LEU A 153 8.95 3.54 -6.73
CA LEU A 153 9.52 4.57 -5.85
C LEU A 153 9.27 4.23 -4.38
N THR A 154 8.04 3.80 -4.02
CA THR A 154 7.71 3.36 -2.66
C THR A 154 8.61 2.23 -2.18
N THR A 155 8.78 1.19 -3.01
CA THR A 155 9.63 0.04 -2.67
C THR A 155 11.08 0.45 -2.48
N LYS A 156 11.60 1.30 -3.37
CA LYS A 156 12.97 1.81 -3.28
C LYS A 156 13.17 2.73 -2.07
N SER A 157 12.19 3.57 -1.74
CA SER A 157 12.24 4.45 -0.56
C SER A 157 12.37 3.63 0.74
N LEU A 158 11.54 2.60 0.89
CA LEU A 158 11.62 1.67 2.03
C LEU A 158 13.00 0.99 2.14
N ALA A 159 13.44 0.33 1.06
CA ALA A 159 14.70 -0.42 1.08
C ALA A 159 15.91 0.49 1.28
N ASN A 160 16.01 1.59 0.53
CA ASN A 160 17.13 2.52 0.61
C ASN A 160 17.20 3.25 1.96
N SER A 161 16.07 3.59 2.55
CA SER A 161 16.01 4.14 3.89
C SER A 161 16.53 3.15 4.94
N ALA A 162 16.14 1.88 4.83
CA ALA A 162 16.61 0.83 5.73
C ALA A 162 18.13 0.59 5.60
N VAL A 163 18.67 0.62 4.38
CA VAL A 163 20.12 0.52 4.12
C VAL A 163 20.84 1.71 4.77
N LYS A 164 20.36 2.93 4.55
CA LYS A 164 21.04 4.15 5.03
C LYS A 164 20.93 4.37 6.54
N LYS A 165 19.75 4.11 7.13
CA LYS A 165 19.48 4.50 8.52
C LYS A 165 19.70 3.35 9.51
N TRP A 166 19.48 2.08 9.09
CA TRP A 166 19.45 0.94 10.02
C TRP A 166 20.28 -0.25 9.57
N GLY A 167 21.15 -0.07 8.58
CA GLY A 167 22.17 -1.06 8.21
C GLY A 167 21.65 -2.32 7.51
N LEU A 168 20.44 -2.26 6.89
CA LEU A 168 19.95 -3.33 6.04
C LEU A 168 20.99 -3.70 5.00
N LYS A 169 21.27 -4.99 4.82
CA LYS A 169 22.09 -5.51 3.74
C LYS A 169 21.20 -5.91 2.57
N LEU A 170 21.22 -5.09 1.51
CA LEU A 170 20.48 -5.34 0.28
C LEU A 170 21.40 -5.93 -0.77
N TYR A 171 20.99 -7.06 -1.33
CA TYR A 171 21.67 -7.72 -2.45
C TYR A 171 20.71 -7.93 -3.61
N GLU A 172 20.90 -7.13 -4.68
CA GLU A 172 20.19 -7.30 -5.94
C GLU A 172 20.99 -8.20 -6.89
N GLY A 173 20.32 -8.90 -7.81
CA GLY A 173 20.94 -9.89 -8.71
C GLY A 173 21.30 -11.21 -8.01
N VAL A 174 20.74 -11.48 -6.83
CA VAL A 174 21.04 -12.67 -6.01
C VAL A 174 19.79 -13.52 -5.83
N SER A 175 19.81 -14.75 -6.35
CA SER A 175 18.73 -15.72 -6.19
C SER A 175 18.94 -16.61 -4.99
N ALA A 176 17.93 -16.78 -4.15
CA ALA A 176 17.88 -17.87 -3.19
C ALA A 176 17.54 -19.17 -3.93
N VAL A 177 18.37 -20.19 -3.77
CA VAL A 177 18.23 -21.51 -4.45
C VAL A 177 17.80 -22.63 -3.50
N GLY A 178 17.69 -22.34 -2.22
CA GLY A 178 17.22 -23.26 -1.19
C GLY A 178 17.11 -22.56 0.16
N VAL A 179 16.35 -23.14 1.07
CA VAL A 179 16.16 -22.73 2.47
C VAL A 179 16.35 -23.96 3.35
#